data_a34e283f422ac73d8c7fc2eccd5c7cef
#
_entry.id   a34e283f422ac73d8c7fc2eccd5c7cef
#
_cell.length_a   1.000
_cell.length_b   1.000
_cell.length_c   1.000
_cell.angle_alpha   90.00
_cell.angle_beta   90.00
_cell.angle_gamma   90.00
#
_symmetry.space_group_name_H-M   'P 1'
#
loop_
_entity.id
_entity.type
_entity.pdbx_description
1 polymer ?
#
loop_
_entity_poly.entity_id
_entity_poly.type
_entity_poly.pdbx_seq_one_letter_code
_entity_poly.pdbx_strand_id
1 'polypeptide(L)'
;MAEPIADHRPLQTHILSELEELDRAQAAVQRHWQTSWHATEPEVFINSVALNLYSFYTGLERLFSRIAVLIDGGTLTDDDRTDELLRQMALALPGLRPAVLSRENAALLDELRCFRHAVNSVPAANLIPRRMQPMIEILPDLWADVRRQLEAFAAYL
;
A
#
# COMPACT_ATOMS: atom_id res chain seq x y z
N MET A 1 5.29 10.84 -37.92
CA MET A 1 4.13 11.20 -37.09
C MET A 1 4.52 10.96 -35.64
N ALA A 2 4.41 11.96 -34.82
CA ALA A 2 4.60 11.75 -33.38
C ALA A 2 3.40 10.95 -32.87
N GLU A 3 3.65 9.84 -32.16
CA GLU A 3 2.60 9.18 -31.41
C GLU A 3 1.96 10.19 -30.46
N PRO A 4 0.63 10.18 -30.30
CA PRO A 4 0.00 11.08 -29.32
C PRO A 4 0.58 10.79 -27.95
N ILE A 5 1.11 11.82 -27.29
CA ILE A 5 1.54 11.73 -25.90
C ILE A 5 0.32 11.26 -25.11
N ALA A 6 0.42 10.09 -24.50
CA ALA A 6 -0.68 9.55 -23.71
C ALA A 6 -1.06 10.56 -22.62
N ASP A 7 -2.34 10.87 -22.51
CA ASP A 7 -2.84 11.76 -21.46
C ASP A 7 -2.91 10.99 -20.14
N HIS A 8 -1.97 11.26 -19.26
CA HIS A 8 -1.88 10.62 -17.94
C HIS A 8 -2.63 11.37 -16.83
N ARG A 9 -3.32 12.48 -17.14
CA ARG A 9 -4.10 13.23 -16.14
C ARG A 9 -5.14 12.41 -15.39
N PRO A 10 -5.86 11.46 -16.02
CA PRO A 10 -6.78 10.61 -15.28
C PRO A 10 -6.09 9.72 -14.25
N LEU A 11 -4.90 9.19 -14.57
CA LEU A 11 -4.11 8.40 -13.63
C LEU A 11 -3.57 9.28 -12.50
N GLN A 12 -3.06 10.46 -12.80
CA GLN A 12 -2.60 11.42 -11.80
C GLN A 12 -3.72 11.75 -10.80
N THR A 13 -4.92 12.07 -11.29
CA THR A 13 -6.08 12.36 -10.44
C THR A 13 -6.47 11.16 -9.59
N HIS A 14 -6.42 9.96 -10.17
CA HIS A 14 -6.72 8.74 -9.45
C HIS A 14 -5.71 8.46 -8.33
N ILE A 15 -4.41 8.63 -8.60
CA ILE A 15 -3.36 8.49 -7.57
C ILE A 15 -3.67 9.43 -6.40
N LEU A 16 -3.89 10.70 -6.65
CA LEU A 16 -4.12 11.69 -5.60
C LEU A 16 -5.39 11.37 -4.78
N SER A 17 -6.44 10.88 -5.43
CA SER A 17 -7.67 10.45 -4.75
C SER A 17 -7.43 9.23 -3.86
N GLU A 18 -6.68 8.23 -4.33
CA GLU A 18 -6.36 7.04 -3.53
C GLU A 18 -5.48 7.36 -2.33
N LEU A 19 -4.59 8.35 -2.42
CA LEU A 19 -3.77 8.80 -1.29
C LEU A 19 -4.63 9.24 -0.11
N GLU A 20 -5.75 9.92 -0.36
CA GLU A 20 -6.67 10.35 0.69
C GLU A 20 -7.38 9.17 1.37
N GLU A 21 -7.76 8.15 0.60
CA GLU A 21 -8.36 6.93 1.17
C GLU A 21 -7.34 6.13 2.00
N LEU A 22 -6.10 6.05 1.54
CA LEU A 22 -5.01 5.39 2.26
C LEU A 22 -4.65 6.12 3.55
N ASP A 23 -4.68 7.46 3.56
CA ASP A 23 -4.53 8.25 4.77
C ASP A 23 -5.59 7.90 5.82
N ARG A 24 -6.84 7.78 5.40
CA ARG A 24 -7.93 7.42 6.31
C ARG A 24 -7.73 6.02 6.90
N ALA A 25 -7.35 5.05 6.07
CA ALA A 25 -7.09 3.69 6.53
C ALA A 25 -5.93 3.63 7.52
N GLN A 26 -4.83 4.30 7.22
CA GLN A 26 -3.67 4.38 8.11
C GLN A 26 -4.03 5.08 9.44
N ALA A 27 -4.74 6.20 9.39
CA ALA A 27 -5.17 6.91 10.58
C ALA A 27 -6.11 6.05 11.45
N ALA A 28 -6.99 5.27 10.84
CA ALA A 28 -7.87 4.34 11.54
C ALA A 28 -7.08 3.23 12.24
N VAL A 29 -6.03 2.70 11.61
CA VAL A 29 -5.12 1.73 12.24
C VAL A 29 -4.54 2.29 13.54
N GLN A 30 -3.97 3.49 13.49
CA GLN A 30 -3.34 4.11 14.67
C GLN A 30 -4.37 4.40 15.77
N ARG A 31 -5.51 4.98 15.41
CA ARG A 31 -6.55 5.33 16.37
C ARG A 31 -7.13 4.10 17.06
N HIS A 32 -7.45 3.05 16.33
CA HIS A 32 -8.03 1.83 16.90
C HIS A 32 -7.00 1.05 17.70
N TRP A 33 -5.73 1.07 17.30
CA TRP A 33 -4.66 0.46 18.07
C TRP A 33 -4.51 1.12 19.45
N GLN A 34 -4.45 2.44 19.50
CA GLN A 34 -4.36 3.19 20.76
C GLN A 34 -5.60 2.95 21.63
N THR A 35 -6.79 2.93 21.04
CA THR A 35 -8.03 2.69 21.78
C THR A 35 -8.07 1.29 22.36
N SER A 36 -7.50 0.28 21.70
CA SER A 36 -7.47 -1.11 22.19
C SER A 36 -6.77 -1.25 23.54
N TRP A 37 -5.81 -0.38 23.84
CA TRP A 37 -5.04 -0.46 25.09
C TRP A 37 -5.88 -0.12 26.33
N HIS A 38 -6.98 0.61 26.19
CA HIS A 38 -7.83 1.08 27.27
C HIS A 38 -9.27 0.56 27.16
N ALA A 39 -9.56 -0.26 26.15
CA ALA A 39 -10.90 -0.77 25.91
C ALA A 39 -11.24 -1.92 26.86
N THR A 40 -12.52 -2.02 27.21
CA THR A 40 -13.06 -3.17 27.96
C THR A 40 -13.03 -4.46 27.13
N GLU A 41 -13.26 -4.32 25.81
CA GLU A 41 -13.23 -5.42 24.83
C GLU A 41 -12.19 -5.08 23.75
N PRO A 42 -10.87 -5.25 24.02
CA PRO A 42 -9.82 -4.85 23.09
C PRO A 42 -9.87 -5.60 21.75
N GLU A 43 -10.42 -6.82 21.73
CA GLU A 43 -10.51 -7.65 20.53
C GLU A 43 -11.29 -6.96 19.39
N VAL A 44 -12.32 -6.20 19.71
CA VAL A 44 -13.10 -5.45 18.72
C VAL A 44 -12.20 -4.46 17.96
N PHE A 45 -11.35 -3.75 18.69
CA PHE A 45 -10.41 -2.78 18.09
C PHE A 45 -9.26 -3.46 17.38
N ILE A 46 -8.75 -4.56 17.90
CA ILE A 46 -7.70 -5.36 17.24
C ILE A 46 -8.19 -5.89 15.89
N ASN A 47 -9.40 -6.40 15.82
CA ASN A 47 -10.02 -6.85 14.57
C ASN A 47 -10.18 -5.69 13.58
N SER A 48 -10.56 -4.51 14.06
CA SER A 48 -10.65 -3.31 13.23
C SER A 48 -9.28 -2.86 12.71
N VAL A 49 -8.23 -2.95 13.52
CA VAL A 49 -6.85 -2.67 13.10
C VAL A 49 -6.45 -3.61 11.97
N ALA A 50 -6.66 -4.91 12.12
CA ALA A 50 -6.35 -5.91 11.10
C ALA A 50 -7.10 -5.64 9.78
N LEU A 51 -8.39 -5.31 9.87
CA LEU A 51 -9.21 -4.97 8.71
C LEU A 51 -8.70 -3.72 7.99
N ASN A 52 -8.33 -2.68 8.72
CA ASN A 52 -7.80 -1.44 8.13
C ASN A 52 -6.40 -1.63 7.54
N LEU A 53 -5.55 -2.46 8.15
CA LEU A 53 -4.26 -2.85 7.55
C LEU A 53 -4.46 -3.60 6.23
N TYR A 54 -5.41 -4.53 6.21
CA TYR A 54 -5.78 -5.25 4.99
C TYR A 54 -6.26 -4.29 3.89
N SER A 55 -7.17 -3.39 4.24
CA SER A 55 -7.71 -2.39 3.30
C SER A 55 -6.63 -1.45 2.79
N PHE A 56 -5.73 -1.02 3.66
CA PHE A 56 -4.59 -0.16 3.31
C PHE A 56 -3.69 -0.84 2.26
N TYR A 57 -3.24 -2.06 2.53
CA TYR A 57 -2.38 -2.77 1.59
C TYR A 57 -3.09 -3.08 0.27
N THR A 58 -4.33 -3.52 0.33
CA THR A 58 -5.13 -3.81 -0.88
C THR A 58 -5.32 -2.56 -1.74
N GLY A 59 -5.52 -1.40 -1.12
CA GLY A 59 -5.59 -0.13 -1.82
C GLY A 59 -4.28 0.23 -2.53
N LEU A 60 -3.15 0.06 -1.87
CA LEU A 60 -1.82 0.24 -2.49
C LEU A 60 -1.61 -0.72 -3.67
N GLU A 61 -1.93 -1.98 -3.49
CA GLU A 61 -1.77 -3.00 -4.55
C GLU A 61 -2.61 -2.67 -5.79
N ARG A 62 -3.85 -2.23 -5.61
CA ARG A 62 -4.68 -1.77 -6.72
C ARG A 62 -4.06 -0.57 -7.43
N LEU A 63 -3.51 0.37 -6.68
CA LEU A 63 -2.86 1.56 -7.23
C LEU A 63 -1.62 1.18 -8.05
N PHE A 64 -0.75 0.35 -7.51
CA PHE A 64 0.44 -0.13 -8.21
C PHE A 64 0.09 -0.96 -9.45
N SER A 65 -0.91 -1.82 -9.37
CA SER A 65 -1.42 -2.59 -10.52
C SER A 65 -1.90 -1.66 -11.63
N ARG A 66 -2.58 -0.59 -11.27
CA ARG A 66 -3.07 0.39 -12.25
C ARG A 66 -1.93 1.15 -12.93
N ILE A 67 -0.90 1.52 -12.17
CA ILE A 67 0.31 2.14 -12.74
C ILE A 67 0.98 1.16 -13.72
N ALA A 68 1.14 -0.09 -13.32
CA ALA A 68 1.76 -1.11 -14.17
C ALA A 68 0.97 -1.32 -15.47
N VAL A 69 -0.36 -1.40 -15.40
CA VAL A 69 -1.19 -1.57 -16.60
C VAL A 69 -1.12 -0.37 -17.53
N LEU A 70 -1.25 0.85 -16.99
CA LEU A 70 -1.40 2.06 -17.81
C LEU A 70 -0.07 2.64 -18.29
N ILE A 71 1.00 2.45 -17.52
CA ILE A 71 2.32 3.00 -17.85
C ILE A 71 3.25 1.92 -18.39
N ASP A 72 3.36 0.77 -17.71
CA ASP A 72 4.32 -0.26 -18.07
C ASP A 72 3.80 -1.20 -19.17
N GLY A 73 2.51 -1.11 -19.52
CA GLY A 73 1.88 -1.93 -20.55
C GLY A 73 1.47 -3.33 -20.11
N GLY A 74 1.54 -3.63 -18.83
CA GLY A 74 1.08 -4.89 -18.26
C GLY A 74 1.47 -5.12 -16.83
N THR A 75 0.63 -5.89 -16.15
CA THR A 75 0.94 -6.47 -14.84
C THR A 75 1.41 -7.89 -15.01
N LEU A 76 2.19 -8.34 -14.06
CA LEU A 76 2.34 -9.75 -13.76
C LEU A 76 1.03 -10.17 -13.09
N THR A 77 0.12 -10.75 -13.87
CA THR A 77 -1.31 -10.86 -13.53
C THR A 77 -1.69 -12.04 -12.64
N ASP A 78 -0.73 -12.82 -12.19
CA ASP A 78 -1.01 -13.96 -11.32
C ASP A 78 -1.02 -13.51 -9.86
N ASP A 79 -2.03 -13.92 -9.10
CA ASP A 79 -2.22 -13.60 -7.67
C ASP A 79 -0.99 -13.92 -6.79
N ASP A 80 -0.16 -14.83 -7.23
CA ASP A 80 1.06 -15.24 -6.53
C ASP A 80 2.24 -14.25 -6.71
N ARG A 81 2.05 -13.14 -7.44
CA ARG A 81 3.13 -12.24 -7.87
C ARG A 81 3.02 -10.81 -7.34
N THR A 82 2.34 -10.62 -6.22
CA THR A 82 2.25 -9.29 -5.58
C THR A 82 3.61 -8.78 -5.09
N ASP A 83 4.53 -9.67 -4.73
CA ASP A 83 5.91 -9.32 -4.43
C ASP A 83 6.67 -8.81 -5.65
N GLU A 84 6.42 -9.37 -6.83
CA GLU A 84 6.98 -8.90 -8.08
C GLU A 84 6.45 -7.52 -8.48
N LEU A 85 5.19 -7.21 -8.16
CA LEU A 85 4.62 -5.89 -8.37
C LEU A 85 5.36 -4.81 -7.57
N LEU A 86 5.69 -5.08 -6.31
CA LEU A 86 6.50 -4.17 -5.49
C LEU A 86 7.91 -3.96 -6.06
N ARG A 87 8.54 -5.03 -6.53
CA ARG A 87 9.84 -4.95 -7.22
C ARG A 87 9.75 -4.14 -8.50
N GLN A 88 8.70 -4.34 -9.29
CA GLN A 88 8.45 -3.58 -10.51
C GLN A 88 8.30 -2.08 -10.21
N MET A 89 7.58 -1.72 -9.16
CA MET A 89 7.43 -0.31 -8.75
C MET A 89 8.74 0.31 -8.27
N ALA A 90 9.66 -0.47 -7.73
CA ALA A 90 10.98 -0.02 -7.30
C ALA A 90 12.01 0.10 -8.43
N LEU A 91 11.66 -0.33 -9.65
CA LEU A 91 12.54 -0.20 -10.82
C LEU A 91 12.26 1.08 -11.58
N ALA A 92 13.33 1.78 -11.98
CA ALA A 92 13.25 2.79 -13.03
C ALA A 92 13.22 2.07 -14.40
N LEU A 93 12.29 2.48 -15.27
CA LEU A 93 12.20 1.98 -16.64
C LEU A 93 12.68 3.09 -17.58
N PRO A 94 13.95 3.04 -18.06
CA PRO A 94 14.52 4.11 -18.88
C PRO A 94 13.67 4.39 -20.13
N GLY A 95 13.41 5.68 -20.39
CA GLY A 95 12.57 6.10 -21.52
C GLY A 95 11.07 5.97 -21.27
N LEU A 96 10.66 5.40 -20.15
CA LEU A 96 9.24 5.18 -19.84
C LEU A 96 8.83 5.91 -18.56
N ARG A 97 9.47 5.61 -17.43
CA ARG A 97 9.17 6.23 -16.14
C ARG A 97 10.31 6.08 -15.13
N PRO A 98 10.40 6.96 -14.12
CA PRO A 98 11.26 6.75 -12.95
C PRO A 98 10.70 5.62 -12.06
N ALA A 99 11.47 5.23 -11.05
CA ALA A 99 10.96 4.38 -9.98
C ALA A 99 9.79 5.06 -9.26
N VAL A 100 8.75 4.30 -8.95
CA VAL A 100 7.60 4.78 -8.17
C VAL A 100 7.91 4.79 -6.69
N LEU A 101 8.66 3.77 -6.23
CA LEU A 101 9.06 3.55 -4.85
C LEU A 101 10.58 3.41 -4.73
N SER A 102 11.12 3.73 -3.55
CA SER A 102 12.46 3.28 -3.18
C SER A 102 12.48 1.78 -2.92
N ARG A 103 13.68 1.17 -3.01
CA ARG A 103 13.86 -0.25 -2.68
C ARG A 103 13.58 -0.52 -1.21
N GLU A 104 13.95 0.39 -0.32
CA GLU A 104 13.71 0.31 1.12
C GLU A 104 12.21 0.27 1.41
N ASN A 105 11.43 1.16 0.81
CA ASN A 105 9.99 1.19 1.00
C ASN A 105 9.29 -0.02 0.39
N ALA A 106 9.75 -0.49 -0.76
CA ALA A 106 9.23 -1.72 -1.37
C ALA A 106 9.45 -2.92 -0.45
N ALA A 107 10.61 -3.03 0.21
CA ALA A 107 10.90 -4.10 1.16
C ALA A 107 10.00 -4.04 2.40
N LEU A 108 9.77 -2.85 2.95
CA LEU A 108 8.87 -2.66 4.11
C LEU A 108 7.41 -2.95 3.74
N LEU A 109 6.98 -2.56 2.55
CA LEU A 109 5.65 -2.92 2.04
C LEU A 109 5.51 -4.42 1.79
N ASP A 110 6.58 -5.11 1.41
CA ASP A 110 6.56 -6.57 1.29
C ASP A 110 6.34 -7.27 2.63
N GLU A 111 6.90 -6.75 3.70
CA GLU A 111 6.61 -7.24 5.06
C GLU A 111 5.13 -7.06 5.41
N LEU A 112 4.53 -5.93 5.06
CA LEU A 112 3.11 -5.68 5.24
C LEU A 112 2.25 -6.62 4.38
N ARG A 113 2.67 -6.94 3.17
CA ARG A 113 2.04 -7.93 2.29
C ARG A 113 2.03 -9.31 2.96
N CYS A 114 3.16 -9.73 3.50
CA CYS A 114 3.25 -11.02 4.21
C CYS A 114 2.33 -11.05 5.43
N PHE A 115 2.24 -9.95 6.17
CA PHE A 115 1.30 -9.82 7.28
C PHE A 115 -0.15 -9.97 6.82
N ARG A 116 -0.55 -9.29 5.75
CA ARG A 116 -1.90 -9.41 5.17
C ARG A 116 -2.23 -10.86 4.82
N HIS A 117 -1.30 -11.57 4.20
CA HIS A 117 -1.48 -12.97 3.85
C HIS A 117 -1.67 -13.84 5.09
N ALA A 118 -0.88 -13.63 6.13
CA ALA A 118 -1.01 -14.33 7.40
C ALA A 118 -2.36 -14.08 8.08
N VAL A 119 -2.86 -12.84 8.07
CA VAL A 119 -4.17 -12.48 8.64
C VAL A 119 -5.31 -13.19 7.92
N ASN A 120 -5.25 -13.31 6.60
CA ASN A 120 -6.26 -14.04 5.83
C ASN A 120 -6.30 -15.54 6.14
N SER A 121 -5.18 -16.10 6.59
CA SER A 121 -5.04 -17.53 6.87
C SER A 121 -5.40 -17.90 8.31
N VAL A 122 -5.62 -16.90 9.17
CA VAL A 122 -5.87 -17.10 10.62
C VAL A 122 -7.27 -16.59 10.97
N PRO A 123 -8.08 -17.38 11.73
CA PRO A 123 -9.34 -16.87 12.26
C PRO A 123 -9.13 -15.60 13.09
N ALA A 124 -10.08 -14.65 13.00
CA ALA A 124 -9.99 -13.37 13.69
C ALA A 124 -9.73 -13.50 15.20
N ALA A 125 -10.28 -14.57 15.82
CA ALA A 125 -10.09 -14.88 17.24
C ALA A 125 -8.63 -15.21 17.62
N ASN A 126 -7.78 -15.52 16.64
CA ASN A 126 -6.39 -15.93 16.86
C ASN A 126 -5.38 -14.84 16.47
N LEU A 127 -5.84 -13.61 16.20
CA LEU A 127 -4.96 -12.47 15.97
C LEU A 127 -4.18 -12.15 17.25
N ILE A 128 -2.86 -12.14 17.14
CA ILE A 128 -1.97 -11.88 18.27
C ILE A 128 -1.46 -10.42 18.17
N PRO A 129 -1.92 -9.52 19.06
CA PRO A 129 -1.52 -8.09 19.02
C PRO A 129 -0.01 -7.88 18.99
N ARG A 130 0.73 -8.71 19.73
CA ARG A 130 2.19 -8.63 19.79
C ARG A 130 2.86 -8.81 18.42
N ARG A 131 2.27 -9.62 17.53
CA ARG A 131 2.78 -9.83 16.16
C ARG A 131 2.41 -8.69 15.22
N MET A 132 1.34 -7.97 15.53
CA MET A 132 0.88 -6.82 14.75
C MET A 132 1.66 -5.55 15.09
N GLN A 133 2.11 -5.42 16.33
CA GLN A 133 2.72 -4.20 16.87
C GLN A 133 3.87 -3.66 16.02
N PRO A 134 4.87 -4.46 15.57
CA PRO A 134 5.97 -3.93 14.77
C PRO A 134 5.51 -3.26 13.48
N MET A 135 4.51 -3.83 12.81
CA MET A 135 3.95 -3.26 11.57
C MET A 135 3.20 -1.96 11.83
N ILE A 136 2.46 -1.91 12.92
CA ILE A 136 1.69 -0.72 13.30
C ILE A 136 2.63 0.43 13.67
N GLU A 137 3.71 0.13 14.37
CA GLU A 137 4.70 1.13 14.80
C GLU A 137 5.47 1.76 13.64
N ILE A 138 5.81 0.99 12.60
CA ILE A 138 6.53 1.51 11.44
C ILE A 138 5.60 2.20 10.43
N LEU A 139 4.31 1.89 10.44
CA LEU A 139 3.37 2.30 9.41
C LEU A 139 3.28 3.83 9.21
N PRO A 140 3.23 4.68 10.25
CA PRO A 140 3.14 6.13 10.05
C PRO A 140 4.29 6.71 9.24
N ASP A 141 5.52 6.37 9.58
CA ASP A 141 6.71 6.87 8.89
C ASP A 141 6.84 6.26 7.49
N LEU A 142 6.58 4.97 7.36
CA LEU A 142 6.55 4.28 6.08
C LEU A 142 5.53 4.93 5.14
N TRP A 143 4.32 5.16 5.62
CA TRP A 143 3.27 5.77 4.80
C TRP A 143 3.61 7.21 4.42
N ALA A 144 4.12 8.02 5.34
CA ALA A 144 4.52 9.38 5.04
C ALA A 144 5.56 9.41 3.89
N ASP A 145 6.50 8.48 3.88
CA ASP A 145 7.53 8.38 2.86
C ASP A 145 7.00 7.85 1.53
N VAL A 146 6.21 6.78 1.57
CA VAL A 146 5.53 6.21 0.38
C VAL A 146 4.59 7.22 -0.24
N ARG A 147 3.82 7.96 0.56
CA ARG A 147 2.94 9.03 0.08
C ARG A 147 3.72 10.09 -0.71
N ARG A 148 4.84 10.56 -0.16
CA ARG A 148 5.70 11.53 -0.88
C ARG A 148 6.20 10.99 -2.21
N GLN A 149 6.59 9.72 -2.26
CA GLN A 149 7.06 9.08 -3.48
C GLN A 149 5.93 8.98 -4.52
N LEU A 150 4.72 8.62 -4.10
CA LEU A 150 3.55 8.58 -4.98
C LEU A 150 3.12 9.97 -5.46
N GLU A 151 3.20 10.98 -4.62
CA GLU A 151 2.96 12.38 -5.01
C GLU A 151 3.98 12.86 -6.04
N ALA A 152 5.25 12.55 -5.83
CA ALA A 152 6.31 12.88 -6.79
C ALA A 152 6.11 12.16 -8.12
N PHE A 153 5.68 10.90 -8.10
CA PHE A 153 5.36 10.15 -9.31
C PHE A 153 4.14 10.74 -10.03
N ALA A 154 3.08 11.09 -9.29
CA ALA A 154 1.92 11.77 -9.87
C ALA A 154 2.28 13.10 -10.53
N ALA A 155 3.20 13.86 -9.93
CA ALA A 155 3.69 15.11 -10.51
C ALA A 155 4.56 14.90 -11.76
N TYR A 156 5.18 13.74 -11.90
CA TYR A 156 5.93 13.36 -13.09
C TYR A 156 5.01 13.06 -14.29
N LEU A 157 3.82 12.52 -14.06
CA LEU A 157 2.85 12.18 -15.12
C LEU A 157 2.30 13.45 -15.80
#